data_8f52c78998f3ea1c8dc38c7821283adc
#
_entry.id   8f52c78998f3ea1c8dc38c7821283adc
#
_cell.length_a   1.000
_cell.length_b   1.000
_cell.length_c   1.000
_cell.angle_alpha   90.00
_cell.angle_beta   90.00
_cell.angle_gamma   90.00
#
_symmetry.space_group_name_H-M   'P 1'
#
loop_
_entity.id
_entity.type
_entity.pdbx_description
1 polymer ?
#
loop_
_entity_poly.entity_id
_entity_poly.type
_entity_poly.pdbx_seq_one_letter_code
_entity_poly.pdbx_strand_id
1 'polypeptide(L)'
;MFKILILIFFNSTIILSQNIDELFYEGNKFYSQNQFKKAIENYEKILDKNYFSEDLYLNLGNAYFKESNFGLARWSYEMGLILNPVSSDLKNNNNINKAYIEGYIELPNNNILDLINIFFQSFSLNQFILINSIIILITALSFFLMKVFQTNFFIRLFFSMITILFVSTLITFTKNIWDQNNNFAI
;
A
#
# COMPACT_ATOMS: atom_id res chain seq x y z
N MET A 1 -15.95 -13.62 31.45
CA MET A 1 -16.21 -13.93 30.02
C MET A 1 -15.42 -13.02 29.07
N PHE A 2 -15.49 -11.70 29.20
CA PHE A 2 -14.80 -10.74 28.33
C PHE A 2 -13.24 -10.87 28.33
N LYS A 3 -12.61 -11.10 29.49
CA LYS A 3 -11.16 -11.32 29.61
C LYS A 3 -10.66 -12.59 28.90
N ILE A 4 -11.47 -13.64 28.86
CA ILE A 4 -11.14 -14.90 28.18
C ILE A 4 -11.22 -14.72 26.67
N LEU A 5 -12.21 -13.98 26.16
CA LEU A 5 -12.33 -13.62 24.74
C LEU A 5 -11.14 -12.80 24.23
N ILE A 6 -10.67 -11.83 25.04
CA ILE A 6 -9.48 -11.03 24.70
C ILE A 6 -8.23 -11.91 24.67
N LEU A 7 -8.06 -12.83 25.62
CA LEU A 7 -6.92 -13.77 25.65
C LEU A 7 -6.93 -14.73 24.46
N ILE A 8 -8.09 -15.24 24.04
CA ILE A 8 -8.23 -16.11 22.86
C ILE A 8 -7.89 -15.32 21.60
N PHE A 9 -8.38 -14.09 21.47
CA PHE A 9 -8.08 -13.23 20.33
C PHE A 9 -6.59 -12.89 20.24
N PHE A 10 -5.94 -12.59 21.36
CA PHE A 10 -4.49 -12.31 21.42
C PHE A 10 -3.64 -13.53 21.05
N ASN A 11 -4.01 -14.73 21.53
CA ASN A 11 -3.29 -15.96 21.17
C ASN A 11 -3.47 -16.34 19.69
N SER A 12 -4.65 -16.13 19.10
CA SER A 12 -4.89 -16.45 17.69
C SER A 12 -4.08 -15.54 16.75
N THR A 13 -3.90 -14.27 17.09
CA THR A 13 -3.07 -13.34 16.30
C THR A 13 -1.59 -13.68 16.36
N ILE A 14 -1.08 -14.13 17.51
CA ILE A 14 0.33 -14.56 17.68
C ILE A 14 0.62 -15.82 16.85
N ILE A 15 -0.26 -16.81 16.87
CA ILE A 15 -0.08 -18.06 16.10
C ILE A 15 -0.11 -17.79 14.60
N LEU A 16 -0.98 -16.90 14.14
CA LEU A 16 -1.06 -16.53 12.73
C LEU A 16 0.21 -15.81 12.27
N SER A 17 0.73 -14.89 13.06
CA SER A 17 1.98 -14.17 12.77
C SER A 17 3.17 -15.13 12.65
N GLN A 18 3.36 -16.04 13.62
CA GLN A 18 4.46 -17.00 13.58
C GLN A 18 4.43 -17.88 12.32
N ASN A 19 3.25 -18.29 11.87
CA ASN A 19 3.12 -19.09 10.64
C ASN A 19 3.46 -18.31 9.37
N ILE A 20 3.16 -17.01 9.31
CA ILE A 20 3.50 -16.13 8.17
C ILE A 20 5.00 -15.90 8.12
N ASP A 21 5.64 -15.60 9.26
CA ASP A 21 7.08 -15.37 9.37
C ASP A 21 7.88 -16.62 8.96
N GLU A 22 7.40 -17.82 9.33
CA GLU A 22 8.01 -19.10 8.94
C GLU A 22 7.93 -19.32 7.44
N LEU A 23 6.75 -19.11 6.82
CA LEU A 23 6.57 -19.23 5.38
C LEU A 23 7.45 -18.23 4.62
N PHE A 24 7.56 -17.00 5.10
CA PHE A 24 8.41 -15.99 4.49
C PHE A 24 9.89 -16.34 4.59
N TYR A 25 10.33 -16.81 5.76
CA TYR A 25 11.69 -17.28 5.95
C TYR A 25 12.02 -18.48 5.04
N GLU A 26 11.13 -19.48 4.94
CA GLU A 26 11.31 -20.62 4.04
C GLU A 26 11.33 -20.20 2.57
N GLY A 27 10.46 -19.29 2.16
CA GLY A 27 10.46 -18.70 0.83
C GLY A 27 11.80 -18.07 0.49
N ASN A 28 12.33 -17.22 1.37
CA ASN A 28 13.65 -16.60 1.20
C ASN A 28 14.79 -17.62 1.16
N LYS A 29 14.71 -18.66 1.97
CA LYS A 29 15.67 -19.76 1.96
C LYS A 29 15.66 -20.52 0.64
N PHE A 30 14.48 -20.87 0.11
CA PHE A 30 14.37 -21.52 -1.20
C PHE A 30 14.85 -20.60 -2.32
N TYR A 31 14.54 -19.32 -2.27
CA TYR A 31 15.03 -18.33 -3.22
C TYR A 31 16.57 -18.28 -3.25
N SER A 32 17.22 -18.22 -2.08
CA SER A 32 18.69 -18.21 -1.96
C SER A 32 19.35 -19.49 -2.49
N GLN A 33 18.61 -20.60 -2.48
CA GLN A 33 19.04 -21.89 -3.03
C GLN A 33 18.72 -22.06 -4.53
N ASN A 34 18.26 -21.01 -5.21
CA ASN A 34 17.77 -21.02 -6.59
C ASN A 34 16.58 -21.96 -6.84
N GLN A 35 15.83 -22.34 -5.79
CA GLN A 35 14.61 -23.14 -5.88
C GLN A 35 13.39 -22.22 -6.01
N PHE A 36 13.34 -21.44 -7.09
CA PHE A 36 12.39 -20.33 -7.24
C PHE A 36 10.93 -20.77 -7.21
N LYS A 37 10.60 -21.93 -7.77
CA LYS A 37 9.22 -22.48 -7.71
C LYS A 37 8.76 -22.72 -6.28
N LYS A 38 9.62 -23.27 -5.42
CA LYS A 38 9.28 -23.49 -4.01
C LYS A 38 9.19 -22.17 -3.23
N ALA A 39 10.02 -21.19 -3.59
CA ALA A 39 9.92 -19.86 -3.02
C ALA A 39 8.55 -19.22 -3.36
N ILE A 40 8.13 -19.29 -4.63
CA ILE A 40 6.82 -18.82 -5.09
C ILE A 40 5.70 -19.48 -4.29
N GLU A 41 5.70 -20.82 -4.20
CA GLU A 41 4.67 -21.56 -3.44
C GLU A 41 4.53 -21.09 -1.99
N ASN A 42 5.65 -20.77 -1.32
CA ASN A 42 5.61 -20.27 0.06
C ASN A 42 5.09 -18.83 0.12
N TYR A 43 5.50 -17.97 -0.79
CA TYR A 43 5.00 -16.59 -0.84
C TYR A 43 3.51 -16.52 -1.19
N GLU A 44 3.03 -17.35 -2.13
CA GLU A 44 1.61 -17.45 -2.48
C GLU A 44 0.76 -17.93 -1.29
N LYS A 45 1.24 -18.91 -0.50
CA LYS A 45 0.56 -19.33 0.74
C LYS A 45 0.40 -18.19 1.76
N ILE A 46 1.30 -17.20 1.75
CA ILE A 46 1.15 -16.00 2.59
C ILE A 46 0.03 -15.12 2.04
N LEU A 47 -0.04 -14.92 0.72
CA LEU A 47 -1.12 -14.18 0.08
C LEU A 47 -2.49 -14.84 0.32
N ASP A 48 -2.58 -16.17 0.28
CA ASP A 48 -3.80 -16.96 0.58
C ASP A 48 -4.29 -16.72 2.01
N LYS A 49 -3.40 -16.32 2.92
CA LYS A 49 -3.75 -15.93 4.30
C LYS A 49 -4.16 -14.46 4.41
N ASN A 50 -4.36 -13.75 3.29
CA ASN A 50 -4.68 -12.33 3.21
C ASN A 50 -3.63 -11.43 3.91
N TYR A 51 -2.38 -11.84 3.90
CA TYR A 51 -1.28 -11.01 4.37
C TYR A 51 -0.53 -10.43 3.17
N PHE A 52 -0.39 -9.10 3.16
CA PHE A 52 0.19 -8.34 2.06
C PHE A 52 1.27 -7.40 2.62
N SER A 53 2.47 -7.44 2.05
CA SER A 53 3.54 -6.50 2.38
C SER A 53 4.38 -6.18 1.16
N GLU A 54 5.07 -5.04 1.19
CA GLU A 54 6.01 -4.64 0.14
C GLU A 54 7.07 -5.71 -0.11
N ASP A 55 7.71 -6.19 0.97
CA ASP A 55 8.78 -7.19 0.90
C ASP A 55 8.30 -8.52 0.31
N LEU A 56 7.05 -8.93 0.65
CA LEU A 56 6.46 -10.14 0.08
C LEU A 56 6.30 -10.02 -1.43
N TYR A 57 5.73 -8.91 -1.89
CA TYR A 57 5.53 -8.70 -3.32
C TYR A 57 6.84 -8.48 -4.09
N LEU A 58 7.82 -7.83 -3.48
CA LEU A 58 9.16 -7.69 -4.07
C LEU A 58 9.81 -9.07 -4.28
N ASN A 59 9.82 -9.91 -3.24
CA ASN A 59 10.45 -11.23 -3.29
C ASN A 59 9.70 -12.20 -4.21
N LEU A 60 8.37 -12.16 -4.20
CA LEU A 60 7.54 -12.94 -5.12
C LEU A 60 7.79 -12.52 -6.58
N GLY A 61 7.82 -11.21 -6.85
CA GLY A 61 8.15 -10.68 -8.18
C GLY A 61 9.54 -11.10 -8.65
N ASN A 62 10.52 -11.04 -7.75
CA ASN A 62 11.87 -11.52 -8.05
C ASN A 62 11.91 -13.02 -8.36
N ALA A 63 11.16 -13.83 -7.62
CA ALA A 63 11.08 -15.28 -7.84
C ALA A 63 10.41 -15.61 -9.20
N TYR A 64 9.31 -14.94 -9.54
CA TYR A 64 8.67 -15.06 -10.86
C TYR A 64 9.60 -14.61 -11.99
N PHE A 65 10.34 -13.51 -11.81
CA PHE A 65 11.30 -13.04 -12.79
C PHE A 65 12.40 -14.09 -13.06
N LYS A 66 12.91 -14.75 -12.01
CA LYS A 66 13.90 -15.83 -12.13
C LYS A 66 13.35 -17.07 -12.84
N GLU A 67 12.05 -17.34 -12.73
CA GLU A 67 11.35 -18.39 -13.48
C GLU A 67 10.95 -17.94 -14.91
N SER A 68 11.37 -16.75 -15.35
CA SER A 68 11.00 -16.15 -16.65
C SER A 68 9.50 -15.90 -16.80
N ASN A 69 8.76 -15.84 -15.70
CA ASN A 69 7.35 -15.49 -15.69
C ASN A 69 7.17 -13.97 -15.54
N PHE A 70 7.52 -13.24 -16.59
CA PHE A 70 7.61 -11.79 -16.57
C PHE A 70 6.25 -11.11 -16.33
N GLY A 71 5.14 -11.72 -16.75
CA GLY A 71 3.79 -11.22 -16.51
C GLY A 71 3.43 -11.22 -15.01
N LEU A 72 3.65 -12.35 -14.30
CA LEU A 72 3.40 -12.45 -12.87
C LEU A 72 4.44 -11.67 -12.05
N ALA A 73 5.68 -11.56 -12.52
CA ALA A 73 6.68 -10.70 -11.91
C ALA A 73 6.21 -9.23 -11.92
N ARG A 74 5.74 -8.75 -13.09
CA ARG A 74 5.17 -7.40 -13.22
C ARG A 74 4.00 -7.18 -12.26
N TRP A 75 3.03 -8.09 -12.26
CA TRP A 75 1.89 -8.02 -11.37
C TRP A 75 2.34 -7.89 -9.91
N SER A 76 3.28 -8.71 -9.46
CA SER A 76 3.80 -8.66 -8.10
C SER A 76 4.44 -7.30 -7.78
N TYR A 77 5.30 -6.78 -8.67
CA TYR A 77 5.93 -5.47 -8.45
C TYR A 77 4.89 -4.33 -8.40
N GLU A 78 3.88 -4.37 -9.27
CA GLU A 78 2.80 -3.36 -9.28
C GLU A 78 1.95 -3.44 -8.00
N MET A 79 1.63 -4.64 -7.51
CA MET A 79 0.94 -4.82 -6.23
C MET A 79 1.77 -4.29 -5.04
N GLY A 80 3.09 -4.51 -5.05
CA GLY A 80 4.00 -3.92 -4.06
C GLY A 80 4.01 -2.39 -4.14
N LEU A 81 3.99 -1.81 -5.34
CA LEU A 81 3.96 -0.35 -5.54
C LEU A 81 2.64 0.30 -5.10
N ILE A 82 1.53 -0.45 -5.07
CA ILE A 82 0.28 0.03 -4.46
C ILE A 82 0.45 0.20 -2.95
N LEU A 83 1.18 -0.71 -2.29
CA LEU A 83 1.46 -0.62 -0.85
C LEU A 83 2.50 0.46 -0.53
N ASN A 84 3.56 0.53 -1.32
CA ASN A 84 4.61 1.55 -1.20
C ASN A 84 4.98 2.18 -2.55
N PRO A 85 4.28 3.24 -2.97
CA PRO A 85 4.49 3.90 -4.26
C PRO A 85 5.87 4.54 -4.43
N VAL A 86 6.63 4.72 -3.34
CA VAL A 86 7.95 5.36 -3.39
C VAL A 86 9.11 4.37 -3.38
N SER A 87 8.84 3.07 -3.27
CA SER A 87 9.87 2.02 -3.26
C SER A 87 10.75 2.07 -4.51
N SER A 88 12.04 2.29 -4.31
CA SER A 88 13.03 2.31 -5.38
C SER A 88 13.27 0.91 -5.97
N ASP A 89 13.24 -0.11 -5.12
CA ASP A 89 13.55 -1.49 -5.50
C ASP A 89 12.45 -2.06 -6.39
N LEU A 90 11.18 -1.86 -6.01
CA LEU A 90 10.04 -2.27 -6.81
C LEU A 90 10.01 -1.56 -8.17
N LYS A 91 10.24 -0.22 -8.18
CA LYS A 91 10.30 0.54 -9.43
C LYS A 91 11.40 0.06 -10.36
N ASN A 92 12.61 -0.15 -9.80
CA ASN A 92 13.75 -0.59 -10.57
C ASN A 92 13.52 -1.99 -11.15
N ASN A 93 13.08 -2.94 -10.33
CA ASN A 93 12.83 -4.32 -10.77
C ASN A 93 11.68 -4.40 -11.78
N ASN A 94 10.61 -3.62 -11.60
CA ASN A 94 9.53 -3.53 -12.58
C ASN A 94 10.02 -2.95 -13.92
N ASN A 95 10.86 -1.92 -13.90
CA ASN A 95 11.44 -1.35 -15.12
C ASN A 95 12.38 -2.33 -15.83
N ILE A 96 13.20 -3.07 -15.10
CA ILE A 96 14.02 -4.15 -15.67
C ILE A 96 13.11 -5.22 -16.29
N ASN A 97 12.06 -5.64 -15.58
CA ASN A 97 11.13 -6.66 -16.04
C ASN A 97 10.39 -6.27 -17.34
N LYS A 98 10.02 -4.99 -17.50
CA LYS A 98 9.39 -4.49 -18.73
C LYS A 98 10.20 -4.78 -19.99
N ALA A 99 11.54 -4.75 -19.91
CA ALA A 99 12.41 -5.05 -21.04
C ALA A 99 12.33 -6.51 -21.51
N TYR A 100 11.80 -7.42 -20.70
CA TYR A 100 11.63 -8.84 -21.02
C TYR A 100 10.21 -9.19 -21.48
N ILE A 101 9.26 -8.24 -21.42
CA ILE A 101 7.89 -8.46 -21.89
C ILE A 101 7.82 -8.08 -23.37
N GLU A 102 7.61 -9.08 -24.23
CA GLU A 102 7.45 -8.86 -25.68
C GLU A 102 6.21 -7.97 -25.95
N GLY A 103 6.40 -6.97 -26.79
CA GLY A 103 5.30 -6.07 -27.19
C GLY A 103 4.90 -5.04 -26.13
N TYR A 104 5.70 -4.85 -25.08
CA TYR A 104 5.45 -3.79 -24.11
C TYR A 104 5.57 -2.42 -24.79
N ILE A 105 4.45 -1.71 -24.84
CA ILE A 105 4.38 -0.35 -25.37
C ILE A 105 4.14 0.61 -24.21
N GLU A 106 5.08 1.53 -23.95
CA GLU A 106 4.81 2.65 -23.07
C GLU A 106 3.85 3.62 -23.76
N LEU A 107 2.72 3.89 -23.12
CA LEU A 107 1.80 4.89 -23.60
C LEU A 107 2.46 6.28 -23.55
N PRO A 108 2.28 7.11 -24.59
CA PRO A 108 2.86 8.45 -24.63
C PRO A 108 2.37 9.30 -23.46
N ASN A 109 3.30 9.97 -22.83
CA ASN A 109 3.11 10.79 -21.64
C ASN A 109 2.21 12.00 -21.94
N ASN A 110 1.09 12.13 -21.21
CA ASN A 110 0.22 13.31 -21.25
C ASN A 110 0.54 14.17 -20.02
N ASN A 111 1.21 15.33 -20.21
CA ASN A 111 1.84 16.13 -19.15
C ASN A 111 0.95 16.39 -17.90
N ILE A 112 -0.36 16.59 -18.04
CA ILE A 112 -1.24 16.86 -16.90
C ILE A 112 -1.66 15.54 -16.21
N LEU A 113 -2.01 14.52 -17.00
CA LEU A 113 -2.38 13.21 -16.44
C LEU A 113 -1.21 12.55 -15.73
N ASP A 114 0.01 12.76 -16.21
CA ASP A 114 1.21 12.26 -15.56
C ASP A 114 1.49 12.94 -14.23
N LEU A 115 1.30 14.25 -14.15
CA LEU A 115 1.43 14.96 -12.87
C LEU A 115 0.42 14.44 -11.84
N ILE A 116 -0.82 14.18 -12.27
CA ILE A 116 -1.84 13.57 -11.42
C ILE A 116 -1.44 12.15 -11.01
N ASN A 117 -0.98 11.33 -11.95
CA ASN A 117 -0.52 9.98 -11.69
C ASN A 117 0.69 9.97 -10.74
N ILE A 118 1.68 10.83 -10.98
CA ILE A 118 2.86 10.99 -10.10
C ILE A 118 2.40 11.39 -8.69
N PHE A 119 1.47 12.33 -8.56
CA PHE A 119 0.93 12.72 -7.26
C PHE A 119 0.26 11.55 -6.54
N PHE A 120 -0.64 10.81 -7.21
CA PHE A 120 -1.29 9.66 -6.59
C PHE A 120 -0.34 8.49 -6.33
N GLN A 121 0.67 8.28 -7.16
CA GLN A 121 1.70 7.27 -6.95
C GLN A 121 2.72 7.64 -5.86
N SER A 122 2.88 8.92 -5.54
CA SER A 122 3.82 9.37 -4.51
C SER A 122 3.38 9.05 -3.09
N PHE A 123 2.10 8.77 -2.88
CA PHE A 123 1.56 8.49 -1.56
C PHE A 123 0.73 7.21 -1.58
N SER A 124 0.93 6.36 -0.58
CA SER A 124 0.06 5.20 -0.35
C SER A 124 -1.29 5.63 0.23
N LEU A 125 -2.32 4.79 0.07
CA LEU A 125 -3.63 5.03 0.68
C LEU A 125 -3.53 5.18 2.20
N ASN A 126 -2.66 4.40 2.85
CA ASN A 126 -2.43 4.48 4.29
C ASN A 126 -1.86 5.83 4.72
N GLN A 127 -0.98 6.44 3.91
CA GLN A 127 -0.47 7.80 4.16
C GLN A 127 -1.57 8.85 4.06
N PHE A 128 -2.47 8.75 3.07
CA PHE A 128 -3.63 9.65 2.98
C PHE A 128 -4.57 9.49 4.19
N ILE A 129 -4.82 8.27 4.65
CA ILE A 129 -5.61 8.00 5.86
C ILE A 129 -4.95 8.60 7.10
N LEU A 130 -3.64 8.47 7.24
CA LEU A 130 -2.88 9.06 8.35
C LEU A 130 -2.98 10.59 8.34
N ILE A 131 -2.79 11.22 7.19
CA ILE A 131 -2.91 12.69 7.03
C ILE A 131 -4.32 13.14 7.43
N ASN A 132 -5.37 12.45 6.96
CA ASN A 132 -6.74 12.75 7.34
C ASN A 132 -6.98 12.64 8.85
N SER A 133 -6.42 11.61 9.50
CA SER A 133 -6.53 11.42 10.94
C SER A 133 -5.91 12.59 11.71
N ILE A 134 -4.76 13.11 11.27
CA ILE A 134 -4.11 14.29 11.85
C ILE A 134 -4.98 15.54 11.65
N ILE A 135 -5.55 15.75 10.46
CA ILE A 135 -6.42 16.88 10.15
C ILE A 135 -7.68 16.85 11.04
N ILE A 136 -8.26 15.67 11.28
CA ILE A 136 -9.41 15.49 12.19
C ILE A 136 -9.05 15.95 13.61
N LEU A 137 -7.88 15.54 14.12
CA LEU A 137 -7.42 15.95 15.45
C LEU A 137 -7.24 17.48 15.56
N ILE A 138 -6.63 18.10 14.53
CA ILE A 138 -6.44 19.56 14.47
C ILE A 138 -7.79 20.27 14.39
N THR A 139 -8.75 19.74 13.63
CA THR A 139 -10.11 20.29 13.52
C THR A 139 -10.84 20.21 14.87
N ALA A 140 -10.73 19.09 15.59
CA ALA A 140 -11.30 18.94 16.92
C ALA A 140 -10.68 19.92 17.93
N LEU A 141 -9.36 20.12 17.88
CA LEU A 141 -8.66 21.10 18.72
C LEU A 141 -9.12 22.53 18.38
N SER A 142 -9.24 22.89 17.12
CA SER A 142 -9.69 24.21 16.69
C SER A 142 -11.14 24.49 17.13
N PHE A 143 -12.02 23.46 17.13
CA PHE A 143 -13.37 23.55 17.69
C PHE A 143 -13.34 23.83 19.19
N PHE A 144 -12.50 23.10 19.94
CA PHE A 144 -12.34 23.34 21.38
C PHE A 144 -11.87 24.77 21.65
N LEU A 145 -10.85 25.26 20.96
CA LEU A 145 -10.32 26.61 21.10
C LEU A 145 -11.38 27.68 20.74
N MET A 146 -12.18 27.43 19.72
CA MET A 146 -13.33 28.32 19.37
C MET A 146 -14.33 28.43 20.52
N LYS A 147 -14.62 27.31 21.20
CA LYS A 147 -15.55 27.30 22.36
C LYS A 147 -14.99 28.01 23.58
N VAL A 148 -13.67 27.90 23.83
CA VAL A 148 -13.00 28.51 25.00
C VAL A 148 -12.81 30.02 24.81
N PHE A 149 -12.28 30.42 23.67
CA PHE A 149 -11.85 31.82 23.46
C PHE A 149 -12.89 32.70 22.77
N GLN A 150 -13.86 32.13 22.06
CA GLN A 150 -14.97 32.81 21.39
C GLN A 150 -14.57 34.04 20.53
N THR A 151 -13.34 34.07 20.03
CA THR A 151 -12.83 35.15 19.17
C THR A 151 -13.10 34.87 17.70
N ASN A 152 -13.24 35.92 16.89
CA ASN A 152 -13.41 35.81 15.44
C ASN A 152 -12.25 35.05 14.76
N PHE A 153 -11.06 35.09 15.35
CA PHE A 153 -9.89 34.34 14.85
C PHE A 153 -10.12 32.81 14.92
N PHE A 154 -10.50 32.30 16.10
CA PHE A 154 -10.72 30.84 16.27
C PHE A 154 -11.95 30.35 15.50
N ILE A 155 -12.96 31.20 15.31
CA ILE A 155 -14.12 30.90 14.48
C ILE A 155 -13.67 30.69 13.02
N ARG A 156 -12.89 31.62 12.47
CA ARG A 156 -12.36 31.52 11.10
C ARG A 156 -11.42 30.32 10.94
N LEU A 157 -10.56 30.08 11.93
CA LEU A 157 -9.67 28.92 11.94
C LEU A 157 -10.45 27.61 11.88
N PHE A 158 -11.51 27.47 12.69
CA PHE A 158 -12.34 26.27 12.69
C PHE A 158 -12.99 26.01 11.32
N PHE A 159 -13.60 27.03 10.73
CA PHE A 159 -14.22 26.88 9.40
C PHE A 159 -13.18 26.58 8.31
N SER A 160 -11.99 27.16 8.35
CA SER A 160 -10.92 26.84 7.42
C SER A 160 -10.44 25.38 7.57
N MET A 161 -10.37 24.85 8.80
CA MET A 161 -10.01 23.45 9.03
C MET A 161 -11.09 22.49 8.51
N ILE A 162 -12.37 22.82 8.59
CA ILE A 162 -13.44 22.02 7.99
C ILE A 162 -13.29 21.94 6.47
N THR A 163 -12.97 23.06 5.80
CA THR A 163 -12.77 23.05 4.34
C THR A 163 -11.57 22.21 3.94
N ILE A 164 -10.46 22.29 4.69
CA ILE A 164 -9.27 21.46 4.47
C ILE A 164 -9.61 19.98 4.66
N LEU A 165 -10.35 19.64 5.71
CA LEU A 165 -10.78 18.26 5.98
C LEU A 165 -11.64 17.72 4.84
N PHE A 166 -12.60 18.51 4.34
CA PHE A 166 -13.45 18.11 3.22
C PHE A 166 -12.63 17.83 1.96
N VAL A 167 -11.70 18.72 1.60
CA VAL A 167 -10.84 18.55 0.44
C VAL A 167 -9.94 17.31 0.60
N SER A 168 -9.34 17.11 1.77
CA SER A 168 -8.45 15.97 2.01
C SER A 168 -9.19 14.62 1.99
N THR A 169 -10.42 14.57 2.50
CA THR A 169 -11.26 13.37 2.41
C THR A 169 -11.67 13.06 0.97
N LEU A 170 -11.96 14.09 0.16
CA LEU A 170 -12.26 13.93 -1.26
C LEU A 170 -11.05 13.37 -2.02
N ILE A 171 -9.85 13.88 -1.75
CA ILE A 171 -8.60 13.37 -2.35
C ILE A 171 -8.37 11.90 -1.95
N THR A 172 -8.59 11.54 -0.68
CA THR A 172 -8.44 10.15 -0.24
C THR A 172 -9.45 9.22 -0.91
N PHE A 173 -10.69 9.68 -1.09
CA PHE A 173 -11.72 8.93 -1.78
C PHE A 173 -11.39 8.72 -3.27
N THR A 174 -10.92 9.76 -3.95
CA THR A 174 -10.49 9.66 -5.35
C THR A 174 -9.28 8.75 -5.50
N LYS A 175 -8.33 8.79 -4.57
CA LYS A 175 -7.19 7.85 -4.53
C LYS A 175 -7.66 6.41 -4.39
N ASN A 176 -8.61 6.13 -3.50
CA ASN A 176 -9.15 4.77 -3.32
C ASN A 176 -9.81 4.24 -4.61
N ILE A 177 -10.61 5.07 -5.30
CA ILE A 177 -11.21 4.71 -6.58
C ILE A 177 -10.12 4.49 -7.64
N TRP A 178 -9.12 5.36 -7.68
CA TRP A 178 -8.02 5.25 -8.63
C TRP A 178 -7.23 3.96 -8.44
N ASP A 179 -6.92 3.57 -7.20
CA ASP A 179 -6.26 2.31 -6.88
C ASP A 179 -7.11 1.10 -7.28
N GLN A 180 -8.43 1.14 -7.03
CA GLN A 180 -9.34 0.07 -7.45
C GLN A 180 -9.38 -0.07 -8.97
N ASN A 181 -9.52 1.01 -9.72
CA ASN A 181 -9.60 0.96 -11.18
C ASN A 181 -8.29 0.46 -11.82
N ASN A 182 -7.15 0.82 -11.25
CA ASN A 182 -5.85 0.36 -11.77
C ASN A 182 -5.54 -1.11 -11.40
N ASN A 183 -6.18 -1.66 -10.35
CA ASN A 183 -6.04 -3.06 -9.98
C ASN A 183 -6.81 -4.01 -10.92
N PHE A 184 -7.81 -3.53 -11.67
CA PHE A 184 -8.61 -4.33 -12.61
C PHE A 184 -8.14 -4.21 -14.07
N ALA A 185 -7.10 -3.42 -14.34
CA ALA A 185 -6.57 -3.20 -15.70
C ALA A 185 -5.38 -4.12 -16.05
N ILE A 186 -5.30 -5.29 -15.40
CA ILE A 186 -4.25 -6.31 -15.62
C ILE A 186 -4.87 -7.57 -16.20
#